data_17767f0d0ba0a1058d5cce97e14b4117
#
_entry.id   17767f0d0ba0a1058d5cce97e14b4117
#
_cell.length_a   1.000
_cell.length_b   1.000
_cell.length_c   1.000
_cell.angle_alpha   90.00
_cell.angle_beta   90.00
_cell.angle_gamma   90.00
#
_symmetry.space_group_name_H-M   'P 1'
#
loop_
_entity.id
_entity.type
_entity.pdbx_description
1 polymer ?
#
loop_
_entity_poly.entity_id
_entity_poly.type
_entity_poly.pdbx_seq_one_letter_code
_entity_poly.pdbx_strand_id
1 'polypeptide(L)'
;GRHFSEKGYNVLIPYMRATGESEGEYIGMGWLDKDDLKCWIDLIIKQNNNSNIILHGSSMGAATVLMASGDELPSNVKAIIEDSGYTSVWDIFASEAKARFNLPAFPVLNMFEIVANFRAKYDIKEASALEQVKKATVPILFIHGDNDDFVPEYMCEKLYEAANCKKDKLIIHSAGHTESRYKEPETYYNKIFEFLSDIK
;
A
#
# COMPACT_ATOMS: atom_id res chain seq x y z
N GLY A 1 -5.08 4.98 13.64
CA GLY A 1 -4.37 6.01 14.45
C GLY A 1 -4.36 5.69 15.93
N ARG A 2 -5.54 5.47 16.56
CA ARG A 2 -5.69 5.36 18.02
C ARG A 2 -4.75 4.31 18.65
N HIS A 3 -4.73 3.07 18.16
CA HIS A 3 -3.90 2.00 18.72
C HIS A 3 -2.40 2.32 18.69
N PHE A 4 -1.93 2.99 17.64
CA PHE A 4 -0.54 3.46 17.57
C PHE A 4 -0.27 4.57 18.59
N SER A 5 -1.19 5.54 18.72
CA SER A 5 -1.06 6.63 19.70
C SER A 5 -1.04 6.10 21.14
N GLU A 6 -1.87 5.11 21.48
CA GLU A 6 -1.89 4.45 22.78
C GLU A 6 -0.58 3.68 23.09
N LYS A 7 0.19 3.32 22.05
CA LYS A 7 1.55 2.73 22.16
C LYS A 7 2.67 3.76 22.13
N GLY A 8 2.35 5.05 22.14
CA GLY A 8 3.33 6.14 22.20
C GLY A 8 3.85 6.63 20.86
N TYR A 9 3.26 6.19 19.73
CA TYR A 9 3.60 6.72 18.41
C TYR A 9 2.93 8.06 18.15
N ASN A 10 3.65 8.98 17.53
CA ASN A 10 3.03 10.12 16.85
C ASN A 10 2.43 9.63 15.52
N VAL A 11 1.21 10.04 15.21
CA VAL A 11 0.51 9.56 14.03
C VAL A 11 0.17 10.72 13.10
N LEU A 12 0.64 10.65 11.86
CA LEU A 12 0.28 11.55 10.77
C LEU A 12 -0.57 10.76 9.76
N ILE A 13 -1.74 11.28 9.42
CA ILE A 13 -2.66 10.68 8.45
C ILE A 13 -2.94 11.70 7.37
N PRO A 14 -2.18 11.71 6.26
CA PRO A 14 -2.43 12.63 5.16
C PRO A 14 -3.62 12.15 4.32
N TYR A 15 -4.37 13.08 3.75
CA TYR A 15 -5.24 12.78 2.63
C TYR A 15 -4.38 12.54 1.38
N MET A 16 -4.73 11.52 0.61
CA MET A 16 -4.09 11.26 -0.68
C MET A 16 -4.51 12.34 -1.68
N ARG A 17 -3.71 12.55 -2.72
CA ARG A 17 -4.03 13.54 -3.77
C ARG A 17 -5.42 13.35 -4.34
N ALA A 18 -6.10 14.43 -4.68
CA ALA A 18 -7.46 14.46 -5.20
C ALA A 18 -8.50 13.78 -4.28
N THR A 19 -8.22 13.64 -2.98
CA THR A 19 -9.17 13.11 -1.99
C THR A 19 -9.28 14.02 -0.78
N GLY A 20 -10.44 14.01 -0.10
CA GLY A 20 -10.67 14.83 1.07
C GLY A 20 -10.41 16.32 0.82
N GLU A 21 -9.50 16.91 1.60
CA GLU A 21 -9.09 18.31 1.48
C GLU A 21 -7.79 18.49 0.67
N SER A 22 -7.20 17.40 0.17
CA SER A 22 -5.99 17.48 -0.65
C SER A 22 -6.30 17.93 -2.07
N GLU A 23 -5.46 18.80 -2.58
CA GLU A 23 -5.50 19.25 -3.96
C GLU A 23 -5.17 18.13 -4.95
N GLY A 24 -5.45 18.36 -6.23
CA GLY A 24 -5.18 17.46 -7.33
C GLY A 24 -6.40 17.22 -8.21
N GLU A 25 -6.15 16.86 -9.47
CA GLU A 25 -7.22 16.57 -10.45
C GLU A 25 -7.48 15.06 -10.57
N TYR A 26 -6.48 14.23 -10.28
CA TYR A 26 -6.54 12.77 -10.47
C TYR A 26 -5.96 12.01 -9.28
N ILE A 27 -6.65 10.94 -8.92
CA ILE A 27 -6.17 9.94 -7.96
C ILE A 27 -4.98 9.21 -8.61
N GLY A 28 -3.89 9.06 -7.87
CA GLY A 28 -2.65 8.48 -8.37
C GLY A 28 -2.57 6.96 -8.32
N MET A 29 -3.57 6.30 -7.71
CA MET A 29 -3.62 4.85 -7.52
C MET A 29 -2.33 4.25 -6.93
N GLY A 30 -1.71 4.97 -5.99
CA GLY A 30 -0.44 4.61 -5.37
C GLY A 30 0.79 5.07 -6.13
N TRP A 31 0.74 5.20 -7.46
CA TRP A 31 1.92 5.52 -8.28
C TRP A 31 2.36 6.98 -8.15
N LEU A 32 1.45 7.92 -8.31
CA LEU A 32 1.75 9.33 -8.06
C LEU A 32 1.77 9.65 -6.56
N ASP A 33 0.96 8.94 -5.79
CA ASP A 33 0.84 9.12 -4.33
C ASP A 33 2.13 8.77 -3.58
N LYS A 34 2.97 7.88 -4.13
CA LYS A 34 4.28 7.55 -3.52
C LYS A 34 5.22 8.75 -3.50
N ASP A 35 5.11 9.66 -4.45
CA ASP A 35 5.93 10.87 -4.47
C ASP A 35 5.44 11.87 -3.42
N ASP A 36 4.13 11.99 -3.23
CA ASP A 36 3.57 12.77 -2.12
C ASP A 36 3.97 12.19 -0.75
N LEU A 37 3.95 10.86 -0.64
CA LEU A 37 4.39 10.17 0.58
C LEU A 37 5.85 10.51 0.93
N LYS A 38 6.75 10.56 -0.08
CA LYS A 38 8.15 10.98 0.13
C LYS A 38 8.24 12.42 0.63
N CYS A 39 7.41 13.32 0.12
CA CYS A 39 7.35 14.70 0.64
C CYS A 39 6.90 14.75 2.11
N TRP A 40 5.96 13.90 2.53
CA TRP A 40 5.57 13.79 3.93
C TRP A 40 6.68 13.22 4.82
N ILE A 41 7.43 12.22 4.32
CA ILE A 41 8.60 11.67 5.01
C ILE A 41 9.65 12.77 5.22
N ASP A 42 9.98 13.54 4.18
CA ASP A 42 10.94 14.64 4.24
C ASP A 42 10.49 15.72 5.22
N LEU A 43 9.20 16.04 5.26
CA LEU A 43 8.65 16.99 6.22
C LEU A 43 8.87 16.55 7.67
N ILE A 44 8.62 15.27 7.97
CA ILE A 44 8.84 14.70 9.31
C ILE A 44 10.32 14.76 9.67
N ILE A 45 11.20 14.36 8.77
CA ILE A 45 12.66 14.37 8.99
C ILE A 45 13.16 15.80 9.20
N LYS A 46 12.63 16.77 8.46
CA LYS A 46 12.97 18.18 8.62
C LYS A 46 12.57 18.73 10.00
N GLN A 47 11.46 18.25 10.56
CA GLN A 47 11.04 18.64 11.92
C GLN A 47 11.87 17.94 12.99
N ASN A 48 12.23 16.68 12.79
CA ASN A 48 13.08 15.91 13.69
C ASN A 48 13.87 14.86 12.89
N ASN A 49 15.15 15.11 12.68
CA ASN A 49 16.04 14.24 11.90
C ASN A 49 16.31 12.86 12.54
N ASN A 50 15.98 12.69 13.81
CA ASN A 50 16.10 11.41 14.53
C ASN A 50 14.78 10.61 14.55
N SER A 51 13.75 11.03 13.81
CA SER A 51 12.48 10.30 13.76
C SER A 51 12.68 8.92 13.15
N ASN A 52 12.13 7.89 13.82
CA ASN A 52 11.90 6.59 13.22
C ASN A 52 10.49 6.58 12.63
N ILE A 53 10.38 6.28 11.35
CA ILE A 53 9.14 6.38 10.58
C ILE A 53 8.67 4.98 10.23
N ILE A 54 7.40 4.70 10.53
CA ILE A 54 6.69 3.50 10.11
C ILE A 54 5.66 3.93 9.07
N LEU A 55 5.70 3.35 7.89
CA LEU A 55 4.71 3.58 6.85
C LEU A 55 3.60 2.53 7.00
N HIS A 56 2.36 2.97 7.15
CA HIS A 56 1.21 2.07 7.23
C HIS A 56 0.15 2.49 6.22
N GLY A 57 -0.19 1.59 5.31
CA GLY A 57 -1.18 1.82 4.27
C GLY A 57 -2.25 0.74 4.26
N SER A 58 -3.47 1.11 3.85
CA SER A 58 -4.59 0.19 3.65
C SER A 58 -5.18 0.39 2.25
N SER A 59 -5.44 -0.68 1.51
CA SER A 59 -5.95 -0.66 0.13
C SER A 59 -5.06 0.17 -0.80
N MET A 60 -5.56 1.25 -1.39
CA MET A 60 -4.75 2.17 -2.20
C MET A 60 -3.56 2.75 -1.43
N GLY A 61 -3.71 3.01 -0.12
CA GLY A 61 -2.60 3.40 0.75
C GLY A 61 -1.56 2.29 0.90
N ALA A 62 -1.97 1.02 0.96
CA ALA A 62 -1.05 -0.13 0.95
C ALA A 62 -0.27 -0.20 -0.37
N ALA A 63 -0.95 -0.06 -1.50
CA ALA A 63 -0.28 0.04 -2.80
C ALA A 63 0.71 1.21 -2.86
N THR A 64 0.37 2.36 -2.25
CA THR A 64 1.24 3.53 -2.18
C THR A 64 2.55 3.22 -1.44
N VAL A 65 2.46 2.65 -0.23
CA VAL A 65 3.67 2.33 0.56
C VAL A 65 4.50 1.22 -0.07
N LEU A 66 3.85 0.24 -0.74
CA LEU A 66 4.53 -0.81 -1.50
C LEU A 66 5.22 -0.25 -2.75
N MET A 67 4.57 0.65 -3.49
CA MET A 67 5.18 1.30 -4.65
C MET A 67 6.34 2.21 -4.24
N ALA A 68 6.27 2.86 -3.09
CA ALA A 68 7.38 3.63 -2.53
C ALA A 68 8.55 2.76 -2.08
N SER A 69 8.31 1.49 -1.70
CA SER A 69 9.35 0.59 -1.17
C SER A 69 10.47 0.28 -2.16
N GLY A 70 10.20 0.44 -3.45
CA GLY A 70 11.20 0.23 -4.50
C GLY A 70 12.05 1.46 -4.83
N ASP A 71 11.69 2.62 -4.27
CA ASP A 71 12.48 3.84 -4.36
C ASP A 71 13.55 3.85 -3.24
N GLU A 72 14.54 4.73 -3.36
CA GLU A 72 15.50 4.96 -2.28
C GLU A 72 14.82 5.74 -1.15
N LEU A 73 14.47 5.04 -0.07
CA LEU A 73 13.86 5.64 1.11
C LEU A 73 14.93 6.06 2.13
N PRO A 74 14.74 7.20 2.85
CA PRO A 74 15.63 7.60 3.92
C PRO A 74 15.77 6.52 5.01
N SER A 75 16.95 6.41 5.62
CA SER A 75 17.23 5.45 6.71
C SER A 75 16.33 5.61 7.94
N ASN A 76 15.62 6.73 8.02
CA ASN A 76 14.57 7.00 9.01
C ASN A 76 13.35 6.06 8.85
N VAL A 77 13.07 5.58 7.64
CA VAL A 77 11.98 4.63 7.38
C VAL A 77 12.43 3.25 7.82
N LYS A 78 11.78 2.73 8.88
CA LYS A 78 12.19 1.49 9.55
C LYS A 78 11.37 0.28 9.15
N ALA A 79 10.08 0.49 8.85
CA ALA A 79 9.18 -0.58 8.47
C ALA A 79 8.04 -0.07 7.59
N ILE A 80 7.49 -0.99 6.81
CA ILE A 80 6.27 -0.81 6.03
C ILE A 80 5.25 -1.84 6.52
N ILE A 81 4.01 -1.40 6.74
CA ILE A 81 2.87 -2.25 7.04
C ILE A 81 1.85 -2.01 5.92
N GLU A 82 1.56 -3.02 5.17
CA GLU A 82 0.54 -2.98 4.14
C GLU A 82 -0.66 -3.83 4.53
N ASP A 83 -1.86 -3.36 4.27
CA ASP A 83 -3.12 -4.05 4.54
C ASP A 83 -4.02 -3.99 3.30
N SER A 84 -4.23 -5.13 2.65
CA SER A 84 -5.05 -5.31 1.46
C SER A 84 -4.55 -4.53 0.22
N GLY A 85 -3.23 -4.52 -0.01
CA GLY A 85 -2.61 -3.92 -1.19
C GLY A 85 -2.71 -4.80 -2.44
N TYR A 86 -2.61 -4.17 -3.61
CA TYR A 86 -2.69 -4.84 -4.91
C TYR A 86 -1.36 -4.86 -5.66
N THR A 87 -1.20 -5.84 -6.56
CA THR A 87 0.04 -6.08 -7.33
C THR A 87 0.37 -4.94 -8.30
N SER A 88 -0.62 -4.40 -8.99
CA SER A 88 -0.48 -3.28 -9.91
C SER A 88 -1.83 -2.61 -10.17
N VAL A 89 -1.78 -1.37 -10.69
CA VAL A 89 -3.00 -0.68 -11.13
C VAL A 89 -3.68 -1.45 -12.27
N TRP A 90 -2.88 -2.02 -13.18
CA TRP A 90 -3.42 -2.87 -14.24
C TRP A 90 -4.17 -4.08 -13.69
N ASP A 91 -3.55 -4.81 -12.74
CA ASP A 91 -4.13 -6.06 -12.23
C ASP A 91 -5.42 -5.84 -11.44
N ILE A 92 -5.48 -4.79 -10.60
CA ILE A 92 -6.69 -4.48 -9.85
C ILE A 92 -7.83 -4.06 -10.81
N PHE A 93 -7.57 -3.24 -11.81
CA PHE A 93 -8.59 -2.90 -12.79
C PHE A 93 -9.03 -4.09 -13.65
N ALA A 94 -8.12 -5.00 -14.02
CA ALA A 94 -8.45 -6.23 -14.73
C ALA A 94 -9.34 -7.15 -13.89
N SER A 95 -9.00 -7.32 -12.61
CA SER A 95 -9.79 -8.11 -11.66
C SER A 95 -11.20 -7.55 -11.52
N GLU A 96 -11.32 -6.26 -11.25
CA GLU A 96 -12.60 -5.57 -11.05
C GLU A 96 -13.46 -5.53 -12.32
N ALA A 97 -12.86 -5.27 -13.49
CA ALA A 97 -13.56 -5.31 -14.77
C ALA A 97 -14.16 -6.70 -15.04
N LYS A 98 -13.42 -7.76 -14.70
CA LYS A 98 -13.88 -9.12 -14.83
C LYS A 98 -14.96 -9.47 -13.80
N ALA A 99 -14.73 -9.13 -12.53
CA ALA A 99 -15.63 -9.51 -11.44
C ALA A 99 -16.98 -8.80 -11.52
N ARG A 100 -16.99 -7.48 -11.78
CA ARG A 100 -18.22 -6.66 -11.75
C ARG A 100 -18.97 -6.58 -13.07
N PHE A 101 -18.22 -6.60 -14.18
CA PHE A 101 -18.81 -6.33 -15.51
C PHE A 101 -18.65 -7.51 -16.47
N ASN A 102 -17.96 -8.57 -16.04
CA ASN A 102 -17.55 -9.70 -16.91
C ASN A 102 -16.83 -9.24 -18.21
N LEU A 103 -16.12 -8.10 -18.12
CA LEU A 103 -15.38 -7.55 -19.25
C LEU A 103 -13.96 -8.14 -19.29
N PRO A 104 -13.47 -8.46 -20.52
CA PRO A 104 -12.07 -8.86 -20.67
C PRO A 104 -11.14 -7.67 -20.54
N ALA A 105 -9.90 -7.92 -20.09
CA ALA A 105 -8.89 -6.87 -20.01
C ALA A 105 -8.63 -6.23 -21.39
N PHE A 106 -8.48 -7.04 -22.44
CA PHE A 106 -8.36 -6.56 -23.82
C PHE A 106 -9.75 -6.52 -24.52
N PRO A 107 -10.11 -5.44 -25.22
CA PRO A 107 -9.35 -4.18 -25.43
C PRO A 107 -9.64 -3.11 -24.37
N VAL A 108 -10.51 -3.37 -23.39
CA VAL A 108 -11.07 -2.34 -22.49
C VAL A 108 -9.99 -1.60 -21.71
N LEU A 109 -9.09 -2.34 -21.05
CA LEU A 109 -8.02 -1.72 -20.27
C LEU A 109 -6.97 -1.02 -21.13
N ASN A 110 -6.75 -1.50 -22.37
CA ASN A 110 -5.84 -0.80 -23.28
C ASN A 110 -6.39 0.58 -23.71
N MET A 111 -7.70 0.68 -23.89
CA MET A 111 -8.33 1.99 -24.14
C MET A 111 -8.28 2.87 -22.89
N PHE A 112 -8.52 2.30 -21.71
CA PHE A 112 -8.40 3.01 -20.45
C PHE A 112 -6.97 3.52 -20.21
N GLU A 113 -5.95 2.69 -20.48
CA GLU A 113 -4.53 3.07 -20.40
C GLU A 113 -4.21 4.31 -21.25
N ILE A 114 -4.68 4.37 -22.49
CA ILE A 114 -4.49 5.53 -23.37
C ILE A 114 -5.09 6.79 -22.75
N VAL A 115 -6.30 6.69 -22.20
CA VAL A 115 -6.97 7.81 -21.55
C VAL A 115 -6.25 8.22 -20.26
N ALA A 116 -5.85 7.25 -19.43
CA ALA A 116 -5.12 7.49 -18.19
C ALA A 116 -3.78 8.18 -18.45
N ASN A 117 -3.00 7.70 -19.41
CA ASN A 117 -1.74 8.31 -19.80
C ASN A 117 -1.93 9.76 -20.28
N PHE A 118 -2.97 10.02 -21.08
CA PHE A 118 -3.23 11.36 -21.59
C PHE A 118 -3.74 12.32 -20.50
N ARG A 119 -4.63 11.84 -19.61
CA ARG A 119 -5.30 12.67 -18.59
C ARG A 119 -4.51 12.75 -17.28
N ALA A 120 -4.15 11.62 -16.73
CA ALA A 120 -3.48 11.54 -15.42
C ALA A 120 -1.95 11.54 -15.52
N LYS A 121 -1.39 11.49 -16.75
CA LYS A 121 0.04 11.60 -17.05
C LYS A 121 0.92 10.54 -16.39
N TYR A 122 0.39 9.34 -16.19
CA TYR A 122 1.18 8.19 -15.77
C TYR A 122 0.71 6.91 -16.48
N ASP A 123 1.65 5.96 -16.65
CA ASP A 123 1.36 4.67 -17.25
C ASP A 123 0.86 3.71 -16.15
N ILE A 124 -0.37 3.20 -16.32
CA ILE A 124 -0.97 2.26 -15.38
C ILE A 124 -0.27 0.91 -15.36
N LYS A 125 0.51 0.56 -16.39
CA LYS A 125 1.33 -0.67 -16.41
C LYS A 125 2.63 -0.51 -15.63
N GLU A 126 3.20 0.69 -15.61
CA GLU A 126 4.37 1.00 -14.78
C GLU A 126 4.00 1.09 -13.29
N ALA A 127 2.74 1.39 -12.99
CA ALA A 127 2.21 1.50 -11.64
C ALA A 127 2.07 0.11 -10.99
N SER A 128 3.19 -0.51 -10.65
CA SER A 128 3.30 -1.88 -10.17
C SER A 128 4.00 -1.97 -8.82
N ALA A 129 3.23 -2.26 -7.77
CA ALA A 129 3.77 -2.60 -6.46
C ALA A 129 4.62 -3.88 -6.53
N LEU A 130 4.23 -4.85 -7.37
CA LEU A 130 4.95 -6.11 -7.55
C LEU A 130 6.39 -5.90 -8.04
N GLU A 131 6.60 -4.96 -8.97
CA GLU A 131 7.94 -4.64 -9.45
C GLU A 131 8.75 -3.83 -8.43
N GLN A 132 8.09 -3.05 -7.58
CA GLN A 132 8.76 -2.23 -6.59
C GLN A 132 9.19 -3.05 -5.36
N VAL A 133 8.37 -3.97 -4.86
CA VAL A 133 8.74 -4.80 -3.70
C VAL A 133 9.95 -5.69 -3.95
N LYS A 134 10.27 -6.03 -5.21
CA LYS A 134 11.49 -6.75 -5.57
C LYS A 134 12.77 -5.97 -5.23
N LYS A 135 12.67 -4.64 -5.18
CA LYS A 135 13.78 -3.71 -4.88
C LYS A 135 13.79 -3.26 -3.43
N ALA A 136 12.72 -3.58 -2.67
CA ALA A 136 12.55 -3.14 -1.30
C ALA A 136 13.70 -3.61 -0.41
N THR A 137 14.20 -2.70 0.42
CA THR A 137 15.22 -2.97 1.44
C THR A 137 14.68 -2.80 2.86
N VAL A 138 13.59 -2.03 3.00
CA VAL A 138 12.90 -1.81 4.27
C VAL A 138 12.03 -3.03 4.59
N PRO A 139 12.01 -3.51 5.86
CA PRO A 139 11.15 -4.61 6.27
C PRO A 139 9.67 -4.35 6.00
N ILE A 140 8.94 -5.37 5.50
CA ILE A 140 7.52 -5.25 5.14
C ILE A 140 6.69 -6.33 5.86
N LEU A 141 5.62 -5.90 6.54
CA LEU A 141 4.55 -6.77 7.01
C LEU A 141 3.38 -6.71 6.04
N PHE A 142 3.00 -7.86 5.50
CA PHE A 142 1.86 -8.04 4.60
C PHE A 142 0.66 -8.53 5.39
N ILE A 143 -0.48 -7.83 5.30
CA ILE A 143 -1.73 -8.22 5.97
C ILE A 143 -2.86 -8.29 4.94
N HIS A 144 -3.66 -9.35 4.99
CA HIS A 144 -4.79 -9.52 4.08
C HIS A 144 -5.91 -10.34 4.70
N GLY A 145 -7.12 -10.16 4.20
CA GLY A 145 -8.24 -11.04 4.49
C GLY A 145 -8.41 -12.11 3.40
N ASP A 146 -8.62 -13.37 3.77
CA ASP A 146 -8.76 -14.47 2.80
C ASP A 146 -10.12 -14.47 2.06
N ASN A 147 -11.05 -13.60 2.48
CA ASN A 147 -12.35 -13.42 1.82
C ASN A 147 -12.48 -12.03 1.18
N ASP A 148 -11.36 -11.42 0.81
CA ASP A 148 -11.34 -10.14 0.11
C ASP A 148 -11.79 -10.33 -1.35
N ASP A 149 -12.98 -9.82 -1.66
CA ASP A 149 -13.60 -9.90 -2.99
C ASP A 149 -13.28 -8.71 -3.91
N PHE A 150 -12.59 -7.69 -3.37
CA PHE A 150 -12.15 -6.52 -4.13
C PHE A 150 -10.68 -6.62 -4.53
N VAL A 151 -9.77 -6.87 -3.58
CA VAL A 151 -8.37 -7.20 -3.85
C VAL A 151 -8.15 -8.67 -3.50
N PRO A 152 -8.17 -9.58 -4.46
CA PRO A 152 -8.04 -11.01 -4.18
C PRO A 152 -6.75 -11.36 -3.44
N GLU A 153 -6.82 -12.25 -2.45
CA GLU A 153 -5.72 -12.67 -1.58
C GLU A 153 -4.46 -13.09 -2.35
N TYR A 154 -4.62 -13.70 -3.54
CA TYR A 154 -3.47 -14.10 -4.35
C TYR A 154 -2.53 -12.93 -4.72
N MET A 155 -3.03 -11.68 -4.69
CA MET A 155 -2.19 -10.50 -4.91
C MET A 155 -1.24 -10.28 -3.75
N CYS A 156 -1.71 -10.46 -2.51
CA CYS A 156 -0.85 -10.43 -1.32
C CYS A 156 0.22 -11.52 -1.37
N GLU A 157 -0.15 -12.75 -1.75
CA GLU A 157 0.80 -13.86 -1.89
C GLU A 157 1.91 -13.54 -2.88
N LYS A 158 1.55 -13.04 -4.07
CA LYS A 158 2.53 -12.61 -5.08
C LYS A 158 3.46 -11.50 -4.59
N LEU A 159 2.91 -10.51 -3.89
CA LEU A 159 3.70 -9.41 -3.32
C LEU A 159 4.66 -9.94 -2.26
N TYR A 160 4.16 -10.79 -1.35
CA TYR A 160 4.97 -11.42 -0.32
C TYR A 160 6.10 -12.26 -0.93
N GLU A 161 5.82 -13.13 -1.89
CA GLU A 161 6.83 -13.95 -2.54
C GLU A 161 7.91 -13.11 -3.23
N ALA A 162 7.51 -12.04 -3.93
CA ALA A 162 8.40 -11.19 -4.70
C ALA A 162 9.30 -10.27 -3.87
N ALA A 163 8.90 -9.93 -2.65
CA ALA A 163 9.65 -9.02 -1.79
C ALA A 163 11.00 -9.64 -1.35
N ASN A 164 12.11 -8.92 -1.55
CA ASN A 164 13.46 -9.38 -1.22
C ASN A 164 14.00 -8.86 0.13
N CYS A 165 13.18 -8.15 0.91
CA CYS A 165 13.55 -7.64 2.23
C CYS A 165 13.16 -8.61 3.36
N LYS A 166 13.50 -8.26 4.61
CA LYS A 166 12.90 -8.91 5.79
C LYS A 166 11.39 -8.74 5.71
N LYS A 167 10.65 -9.81 5.82
CA LYS A 167 9.19 -9.79 5.62
C LYS A 167 8.48 -10.77 6.53
N ASP A 168 7.21 -10.45 6.82
CA ASP A 168 6.30 -11.34 7.52
C ASP A 168 4.90 -11.18 6.92
N LYS A 169 3.98 -12.10 7.21
CA LYS A 169 2.64 -12.13 6.66
C LYS A 169 1.60 -12.51 7.72
N LEU A 170 0.43 -11.88 7.63
CA LEU A 170 -0.75 -12.20 8.42
C LEU A 170 -1.97 -12.30 7.51
N ILE A 171 -2.58 -13.47 7.44
CA ILE A 171 -3.86 -13.66 6.76
C ILE A 171 -4.94 -13.79 7.83
N ILE A 172 -5.99 -12.98 7.75
CA ILE A 172 -7.14 -13.02 8.66
C ILE A 172 -8.28 -13.79 7.99
N HIS A 173 -8.68 -14.88 8.64
CA HIS A 173 -9.72 -15.76 8.12
C HIS A 173 -11.08 -15.09 8.07
N SER A 174 -11.81 -15.29 6.95
CA SER A 174 -13.14 -14.72 6.68
C SER A 174 -13.21 -13.18 6.75
N ALA A 175 -12.09 -12.48 6.66
CA ALA A 175 -12.07 -11.03 6.54
C ALA A 175 -12.18 -10.61 5.07
N GLY A 176 -13.07 -9.66 4.79
CA GLY A 176 -13.18 -9.00 3.50
C GLY A 176 -12.18 -7.86 3.35
N HIS A 177 -12.37 -7.04 2.31
CA HIS A 177 -11.46 -5.94 1.96
C HIS A 177 -11.28 -4.95 3.11
N THR A 178 -10.05 -4.81 3.60
CA THR A 178 -9.68 -3.95 4.74
C THR A 178 -10.39 -4.23 6.05
N GLU A 179 -11.02 -5.40 6.18
CA GLU A 179 -11.75 -5.80 7.38
C GLU A 179 -10.88 -6.48 8.45
N SER A 180 -9.65 -6.86 8.12
CA SER A 180 -8.72 -7.58 9.00
C SER A 180 -8.66 -6.98 10.41
N ARG A 181 -8.51 -5.66 10.51
CA ARG A 181 -8.45 -4.92 11.78
C ARG A 181 -9.76 -4.88 12.59
N TYR A 182 -10.89 -5.17 11.97
CA TYR A 182 -12.21 -5.21 12.61
C TYR A 182 -12.61 -6.63 12.97
N LYS A 183 -12.23 -7.60 12.14
CA LYS A 183 -12.55 -9.00 12.31
C LYS A 183 -11.79 -9.61 13.48
N GLU A 184 -10.49 -9.39 13.53
CA GLU A 184 -9.60 -9.86 14.58
C GLU A 184 -8.65 -8.75 15.08
N PRO A 185 -9.17 -7.74 15.79
CA PRO A 185 -8.39 -6.58 16.18
C PRO A 185 -7.17 -6.92 17.03
N GLU A 186 -7.29 -7.86 17.97
CA GLU A 186 -6.18 -8.26 18.85
C GLU A 186 -5.07 -8.94 18.04
N THR A 187 -5.41 -9.91 17.21
CA THR A 187 -4.45 -10.62 16.32
C THR A 187 -3.75 -9.62 15.40
N TYR A 188 -4.53 -8.72 14.79
CA TYR A 188 -4.04 -7.69 13.85
C TYR A 188 -3.01 -6.76 14.51
N TYR A 189 -3.37 -6.13 15.62
CA TYR A 189 -2.48 -5.15 16.27
C TYR A 189 -1.31 -5.82 17.00
N ASN A 190 -1.51 -7.00 17.60
CA ASN A 190 -0.43 -7.75 18.24
C ASN A 190 0.63 -8.13 17.19
N LYS A 191 0.23 -8.63 16.03
CA LYS A 191 1.16 -8.97 14.94
C LYS A 191 1.96 -7.75 14.46
N ILE A 192 1.31 -6.60 14.31
CA ILE A 192 1.98 -5.35 13.94
C ILE A 192 3.04 -4.98 14.98
N PHE A 193 2.68 -4.93 16.26
CA PHE A 193 3.63 -4.50 17.30
C PHE A 193 4.72 -5.53 17.57
N GLU A 194 4.46 -6.83 17.42
CA GLU A 194 5.47 -7.88 17.42
C GLU A 194 6.48 -7.64 16.29
N PHE A 195 6.00 -7.49 15.05
CA PHE A 195 6.86 -7.21 13.90
C PHE A 195 7.72 -5.97 14.08
N LEU A 196 7.14 -4.88 14.61
CA LEU A 196 7.87 -3.64 14.88
C LEU A 196 8.91 -3.78 16.00
N SER A 197 8.68 -4.64 17.00
CA SER A 197 9.65 -4.89 18.08
C SER A 197 10.91 -5.62 17.60
N ASP A 198 10.82 -6.38 16.51
CA ASP A 198 11.92 -7.11 15.89
C ASP A 198 12.77 -6.24 14.95
N ILE A 199 12.38 -4.98 14.76
CA ILE A 199 13.07 -4.02 13.90
C ILE A 199 13.89 -3.07 14.80
N LYS A 200 15.20 -3.18 14.67
CA LYS A 200 16.17 -2.34 15.42
C LYS A 200 16.59 -1.11 14.64
#